data_ea4eed23a6e5cbafe1803211ab42cdf6
#
_entry.id   ea4eed23a6e5cbafe1803211ab42cdf6
#
_cell.length_a   1.000
_cell.length_b   1.000
_cell.length_c   1.000
_cell.angle_alpha   90.00
_cell.angle_beta   90.00
_cell.angle_gamma   90.00
#
_symmetry.space_group_name_H-M   'P 1'
#
loop_
_entity.id
_entity.type
_entity.pdbx_description
1 polymer ?
#
loop_
_entity_poly.entity_id
_entity_poly.type
_entity_poly.pdbx_seq_one_letter_code
_entity_poly.pdbx_strand_id
1 'polypeptide(L)'
;AGDINIGKARAELPGAGDESKVFLMEATGKYKVIYTFGWYLRKFIMDVKEKGAYPIVLSHTPRNKWDNGQIERNTNSFGAWTRQAAEEAGAWFIDLNKITADKLQDMGFNEGLRVVGEYFKRDHTHTSLKGARLNAQSIVDGVRQIDCPLKNYIK
;
A
#
# COMPACT_ATOMS: atom_id res chain seq x y z
N ALA A 1 -10.60 6.52 8.45
CA ALA A 1 -9.90 7.54 9.24
C ALA A 1 -8.96 6.79 10.17
N GLY A 2 -7.65 6.90 9.94
CA GLY A 2 -6.67 6.31 10.83
C GLY A 2 -6.76 6.96 12.20
N ASP A 3 -6.93 6.17 13.24
CA ASP A 3 -6.84 6.64 14.61
C ASP A 3 -5.45 7.25 14.81
N ILE A 4 -5.41 8.55 15.02
CA ILE A 4 -4.19 9.25 15.38
C ILE A 4 -3.88 8.80 16.80
N ASN A 5 -3.04 7.79 16.94
CA ASN A 5 -2.62 7.30 18.23
C ASN A 5 -1.53 8.24 18.76
N ILE A 6 -1.93 9.24 19.51
CA ILE A 6 -1.09 10.33 20.07
C ILE A 6 0.06 9.78 20.90
N GLY A 7 -0.07 8.58 21.45
CA GLY A 7 0.98 7.95 22.28
C GLY A 7 2.05 7.17 21.51
N LYS A 8 1.90 6.96 20.18
CA LYS A 8 2.82 6.13 19.39
C LYS A 8 3.49 6.92 18.28
N ALA A 9 4.77 6.65 18.04
CA ALA A 9 5.61 7.34 17.05
C ALA A 9 5.23 7.06 15.56
N ARG A 10 4.08 6.47 15.28
CA ARG A 10 3.62 6.03 13.95
C ARG A 10 2.30 6.68 13.54
N ALA A 11 2.10 7.93 13.91
CA ALA A 11 0.90 8.64 13.52
C ALA A 11 1.14 9.41 12.22
N GLU A 12 0.19 9.35 11.32
CA GLU A 12 0.05 10.21 10.14
C GLU A 12 -1.37 10.76 10.06
N LEU A 13 -1.54 11.91 9.43
CA LEU A 13 -2.86 12.42 9.07
C LEU A 13 -3.37 11.70 7.81
N PRO A 14 -4.67 11.48 7.67
CA PRO A 14 -5.24 11.01 6.41
C PRO A 14 -5.06 12.04 5.31
N GLY A 15 -4.85 11.56 4.08
CA GLY A 15 -4.73 12.42 2.90
C GLY A 15 -3.39 12.34 2.19
N ALA A 16 -3.36 12.95 1.02
CA ALA A 16 -2.16 13.03 0.18
C ALA A 16 -1.50 14.42 0.18
N GLY A 17 -2.15 15.46 0.73
CA GLY A 17 -1.68 16.85 0.75
C GLY A 17 -0.53 17.12 1.73
N ASP A 18 -0.29 18.40 2.00
CA ASP A 18 0.81 18.87 2.86
C ASP A 18 0.33 19.32 4.25
N GLU A 19 -0.91 19.01 4.59
CA GLU A 19 -1.49 19.39 5.88
C GLU A 19 -0.71 18.76 7.01
N SER A 20 -0.62 19.50 8.11
CA SER A 20 0.03 19.06 9.34
C SER A 20 -0.72 19.51 10.58
N LYS A 21 -0.53 18.80 11.67
CA LYS A 21 -1.02 19.15 13.01
C LYS A 21 0.06 18.93 14.04
N VAL A 22 0.02 19.75 15.09
CA VAL A 22 0.93 19.63 16.23
C VAL A 22 0.22 18.81 17.32
N PHE A 23 0.90 17.79 17.81
CA PHE A 23 0.42 16.93 18.89
C PHE A 23 1.41 16.90 20.04
N LEU A 24 0.89 16.86 21.28
CA LEU A 24 1.68 16.52 22.45
C LEU A 24 1.84 15.00 22.52
N MET A 25 3.07 14.53 22.47
CA MET A 25 3.41 13.11 22.61
C MET A 25 3.43 12.75 24.10
N GLU A 26 2.39 12.12 24.62
CA GLU A 26 2.24 11.77 26.05
C GLU A 26 3.44 10.98 26.59
N ALA A 27 3.97 10.03 25.82
CA ALA A 27 5.11 9.21 26.21
C ALA A 27 6.41 9.99 26.47
N THR A 28 6.55 11.19 25.91
CA THR A 28 7.80 11.97 25.97
C THR A 28 7.60 13.39 26.50
N GLY A 29 6.36 13.85 26.65
CA GLY A 29 6.01 15.23 26.99
C GLY A 29 6.43 16.27 25.94
N LYS A 30 6.80 15.85 24.70
CA LYS A 30 7.27 16.73 23.64
C LYS A 30 6.20 16.94 22.58
N TYR A 31 6.16 18.14 22.01
CA TYR A 31 5.35 18.42 20.83
C TYR A 31 5.99 17.84 19.57
N LYS A 32 5.15 17.28 18.68
CA LYS A 32 5.55 16.76 17.38
C LYS A 32 4.58 17.24 16.31
N VAL A 33 5.13 17.68 15.18
CA VAL A 33 4.36 17.95 13.97
C VAL A 33 4.12 16.62 13.24
N ILE A 34 2.86 16.35 12.94
CA ILE A 34 2.43 15.17 12.20
C ILE A 34 1.86 15.63 10.87
N TYR A 35 2.37 15.08 9.79
CA TYR A 35 1.95 15.34 8.41
C TYR A 35 1.01 14.26 7.88
N THR A 36 0.50 14.49 6.68
CA THR A 36 -0.32 13.49 5.97
C THR A 36 0.50 12.27 5.57
N PHE A 37 -0.20 11.17 5.30
CA PHE A 37 0.40 9.96 4.71
C PHE A 37 1.15 10.28 3.41
N GLY A 38 0.55 11.08 2.51
CA GLY A 38 1.16 11.43 1.23
C GLY A 38 2.42 12.29 1.37
N TRP A 39 2.43 13.21 2.35
CA TRP A 39 3.64 14.00 2.64
C TRP A 39 4.83 13.10 2.99
N TYR A 40 4.62 12.14 3.90
CA TYR A 40 5.69 11.21 4.27
C TYR A 40 6.12 10.34 3.07
N LEU A 41 5.17 9.89 2.26
CA LEU A 41 5.49 9.08 1.08
C LEU A 41 6.29 9.87 0.05
N ARG A 42 5.91 11.13 -0.24
CA ARG A 42 6.70 12.02 -1.13
C ARG A 42 8.11 12.23 -0.60
N LYS A 43 8.25 12.42 0.71
CA LYS A 43 9.57 12.54 1.32
C LYS A 43 10.43 11.29 1.06
N PHE A 44 9.90 10.08 1.27
CA PHE A 44 10.63 8.85 0.95
C PHE A 44 11.01 8.76 -0.54
N ILE A 45 10.09 9.14 -1.44
CA ILE A 45 10.37 9.16 -2.87
C ILE A 45 11.52 10.12 -3.20
N MET A 46 11.51 11.33 -2.63
CA MET A 46 12.56 12.32 -2.83
C MET A 46 13.91 11.84 -2.28
N ASP A 47 13.93 11.28 -1.07
CA ASP A 47 15.15 10.73 -0.46
C ASP A 47 15.77 9.62 -1.32
N VAL A 48 14.96 8.78 -1.97
CA VAL A 48 15.40 7.74 -2.91
C VAL A 48 16.00 8.37 -4.18
N LYS A 49 15.32 9.37 -4.76
CA LYS A 49 15.78 10.07 -5.97
C LYS A 49 17.09 10.82 -5.73
N GLU A 50 17.27 11.45 -4.56
CA GLU A 50 18.52 12.12 -4.17
C GLU A 50 19.71 11.15 -4.10
N LYS A 51 19.46 9.87 -3.87
CA LYS A 51 20.49 8.82 -3.92
C LYS A 51 20.73 8.28 -5.33
N GLY A 52 20.13 8.85 -6.37
CA GLY A 52 20.25 8.40 -7.75
C GLY A 52 19.50 7.09 -8.04
N ALA A 53 18.59 6.65 -7.15
CA ALA A 53 17.80 5.45 -7.36
C ALA A 53 16.42 5.77 -7.98
N TYR A 54 15.78 4.74 -8.51
CA TYR A 54 14.50 4.83 -9.20
C TYR A 54 13.37 4.31 -8.30
N PRO A 55 12.55 5.18 -7.69
CA PRO A 55 11.46 4.74 -6.81
C PRO A 55 10.30 4.17 -7.62
N ILE A 56 9.88 2.97 -7.25
CA ILE A 56 8.63 2.34 -7.71
C ILE A 56 7.73 2.18 -6.49
N VAL A 57 6.60 2.85 -6.51
CA VAL A 57 5.64 2.87 -5.40
C VAL A 57 4.52 1.87 -5.65
N LEU A 58 4.17 1.12 -4.63
CA LEU A 58 3.12 0.10 -4.70
C LEU A 58 1.96 0.48 -3.80
N SER A 59 0.72 0.30 -4.26
CA SER A 59 -0.42 0.31 -3.35
C SER A 59 -0.38 -0.93 -2.42
N HIS A 60 -1.09 -0.87 -1.28
CA HIS A 60 -1.13 -1.98 -0.32
C HIS A 60 -1.72 -3.25 -0.94
N THR A 61 -1.21 -4.40 -0.55
CA THR A 61 -1.86 -5.68 -0.88
C THR A 61 -3.28 -5.74 -0.31
N PRO A 62 -4.22 -6.40 -1.00
CA PRO A 62 -5.57 -6.57 -0.46
C PRO A 62 -5.56 -7.43 0.80
N ARG A 63 -6.54 -7.22 1.66
CA ARG A 63 -6.82 -8.10 2.79
C ARG A 63 -7.81 -9.18 2.39
N ASN A 64 -7.82 -10.30 3.11
CA ASN A 64 -8.86 -11.33 2.95
C ASN A 64 -10.17 -10.87 3.62
N LYS A 65 -10.76 -9.84 3.07
CA LYS A 65 -12.05 -9.29 3.47
C LYS A 65 -12.95 -9.20 2.27
N TRP A 66 -14.17 -9.71 2.44
CA TRP A 66 -15.16 -9.83 1.38
C TRP A 66 -16.48 -9.25 1.83
N ASP A 67 -17.13 -8.56 0.94
CA ASP A 67 -18.50 -8.07 1.09
C ASP A 67 -19.30 -8.44 -0.16
N ASN A 68 -20.41 -9.16 0.04
CA ASN A 68 -21.29 -9.64 -1.04
C ASN A 68 -20.52 -10.34 -2.19
N GLY A 69 -19.53 -11.17 -1.85
CA GLY A 69 -18.69 -11.88 -2.83
C GLY A 69 -17.63 -11.02 -3.55
N GLN A 70 -17.45 -9.78 -3.12
CA GLN A 70 -16.44 -8.86 -3.64
C GLN A 70 -15.32 -8.66 -2.62
N ILE A 71 -14.08 -8.77 -3.06
CA ILE A 71 -12.91 -8.49 -2.21
C ILE A 71 -12.78 -6.98 -1.95
N GLU A 72 -12.52 -6.61 -0.69
CA GLU A 72 -12.32 -5.21 -0.29
C GLU A 72 -11.10 -4.59 -0.99
N ARG A 73 -11.27 -3.38 -1.52
CA ARG A 73 -10.23 -2.63 -2.24
C ARG A 73 -9.95 -1.28 -1.59
N ASN A 74 -8.72 -0.82 -1.69
CA ASN A 74 -8.24 0.44 -1.10
C ASN A 74 -8.33 1.64 -2.07
N THR A 75 -9.32 1.68 -2.94
CA THR A 75 -9.39 2.67 -4.04
C THR A 75 -9.62 4.11 -3.58
N ASN A 76 -10.27 4.33 -2.43
CA ASN A 76 -10.72 5.65 -1.97
C ASN A 76 -9.97 6.15 -0.71
N SER A 77 -8.87 5.53 -0.34
CA SER A 77 -8.09 5.87 0.85
C SER A 77 -6.60 5.75 0.58
N PHE A 78 -5.89 4.92 1.31
CA PHE A 78 -4.45 4.73 1.15
C PHE A 78 -4.01 4.41 -0.30
N GLY A 79 -4.80 3.67 -1.07
CA GLY A 79 -4.49 3.39 -2.47
C GLY A 79 -4.52 4.65 -3.33
N ALA A 80 -5.55 5.50 -3.17
CA ALA A 80 -5.65 6.79 -3.85
C ALA A 80 -4.52 7.74 -3.44
N TRP A 81 -4.26 7.86 -2.13
CA TRP A 81 -3.19 8.72 -1.61
C TRP A 81 -1.80 8.26 -2.05
N THR A 82 -1.59 6.94 -2.12
CA THR A 82 -0.33 6.37 -2.62
C THR A 82 -0.11 6.73 -4.10
N ARG A 83 -1.15 6.57 -4.93
CA ARG A 83 -1.09 6.95 -6.35
C ARG A 83 -0.78 8.42 -6.51
N GLN A 84 -1.56 9.29 -5.86
CA GLN A 84 -1.39 10.73 -5.95
C GLN A 84 0.02 11.16 -5.52
N ALA A 85 0.51 10.68 -4.37
CA ALA A 85 1.85 11.02 -3.89
C ALA A 85 2.96 10.54 -4.82
N ALA A 86 2.81 9.37 -5.46
CA ALA A 86 3.76 8.87 -6.44
C ALA A 86 3.78 9.73 -7.70
N GLU A 87 2.62 10.09 -8.23
CA GLU A 87 2.48 10.94 -9.43
C GLU A 87 3.06 12.34 -9.18
N GLU A 88 2.71 12.99 -8.06
CA GLU A 88 3.21 14.31 -7.68
C GLU A 88 4.72 14.34 -7.49
N ALA A 89 5.32 13.28 -6.93
CA ALA A 89 6.75 13.18 -6.73
C ALA A 89 7.51 12.58 -7.93
N GLY A 90 6.82 12.27 -9.04
CA GLY A 90 7.41 11.71 -10.25
C GLY A 90 8.05 10.34 -10.04
N ALA A 91 7.39 9.46 -9.30
CA ALA A 91 7.73 8.05 -9.14
C ALA A 91 6.83 7.17 -10.00
N TRP A 92 7.32 5.99 -10.38
CA TRP A 92 6.44 4.98 -10.98
C TRP A 92 5.48 4.43 -9.93
N PHE A 93 4.25 4.18 -10.36
CA PHE A 93 3.22 3.60 -9.52
C PHE A 93 2.70 2.28 -10.08
N ILE A 94 2.55 1.28 -9.20
CA ILE A 94 1.90 0.00 -9.50
C ILE A 94 0.72 -0.17 -8.55
N ASP A 95 -0.47 -0.32 -9.10
CA ASP A 95 -1.66 -0.65 -8.31
C ASP A 95 -1.67 -2.14 -7.93
N LEU A 96 -0.81 -2.50 -6.99
CA LEU A 96 -0.67 -3.87 -6.51
C LEU A 96 -1.97 -4.38 -5.88
N ASN A 97 -2.72 -3.48 -5.19
CA ASN A 97 -4.03 -3.82 -4.63
C ASN A 97 -4.97 -4.31 -5.72
N LYS A 98 -5.10 -3.53 -6.81
CA LYS A 98 -5.98 -3.89 -7.92
C LYS A 98 -5.55 -5.21 -8.56
N ILE A 99 -4.27 -5.35 -8.95
CA ILE A 99 -3.76 -6.53 -9.65
C ILE A 99 -3.95 -7.79 -8.82
N THR A 100 -3.63 -7.75 -7.53
CA THR A 100 -3.77 -8.91 -6.65
C THR A 100 -5.22 -9.19 -6.30
N ALA A 101 -6.03 -8.15 -6.06
CA ALA A 101 -7.45 -8.30 -5.78
C ALA A 101 -8.21 -8.89 -6.96
N ASP A 102 -7.90 -8.49 -8.19
CA ASP A 102 -8.51 -9.07 -9.40
C ASP A 102 -8.24 -10.58 -9.47
N LYS A 103 -6.99 -11.00 -9.28
CA LYS A 103 -6.61 -12.42 -9.27
C LYS A 103 -7.34 -13.22 -8.18
N LEU A 104 -7.44 -12.65 -6.96
CA LEU A 104 -8.17 -13.29 -5.87
C LEU A 104 -9.68 -13.35 -6.16
N GLN A 105 -10.24 -12.31 -6.79
CA GLN A 105 -11.64 -12.25 -7.19
C GLN A 105 -11.95 -13.32 -8.25
N ASP A 106 -11.08 -13.50 -9.24
CA ASP A 106 -11.22 -14.51 -10.30
C ASP A 106 -11.15 -15.94 -9.77
N MET A 107 -10.42 -16.17 -8.67
CA MET A 107 -10.41 -17.47 -7.98
C MET A 107 -11.74 -17.78 -7.27
N GLY A 108 -12.57 -16.78 -7.09
CA GLY A 108 -13.90 -16.85 -6.51
C GLY A 108 -13.91 -16.88 -4.97
N PHE A 109 -14.95 -16.26 -4.45
CA PHE A 109 -15.36 -16.44 -3.06
C PHE A 109 -16.16 -17.74 -2.96
N ASN A 110 -15.51 -18.81 -2.54
CA ASN A 110 -16.23 -20.02 -2.17
C ASN A 110 -16.61 -19.93 -0.69
N GLU A 111 -17.86 -20.23 -0.37
CA GLU A 111 -18.41 -20.26 1.01
C GLU A 111 -17.57 -21.10 2.00
N GLY A 112 -16.71 -21.96 1.48
CA GLY A 112 -15.75 -22.74 2.26
C GLY A 112 -14.43 -22.06 2.57
N LEU A 113 -14.17 -20.81 2.18
CA LEU A 113 -12.92 -20.05 2.41
C LEU A 113 -11.64 -20.73 1.89
N ARG A 114 -11.74 -21.89 1.23
CA ARG A 114 -10.58 -22.74 0.97
C ARG A 114 -9.64 -22.14 -0.08
N VAL A 115 -10.13 -21.57 -1.17
CA VAL A 115 -9.25 -21.10 -2.24
C VAL A 115 -8.51 -19.85 -1.78
N VAL A 116 -9.23 -18.88 -1.25
CA VAL A 116 -8.61 -17.64 -0.76
C VAL A 116 -7.93 -17.87 0.59
N GLY A 117 -8.45 -18.75 1.43
CA GLY A 117 -7.84 -19.14 2.71
C GLY A 117 -6.46 -19.78 2.60
N GLU A 118 -6.12 -20.38 1.46
CA GLU A 118 -4.77 -20.86 1.19
C GLU A 118 -3.74 -19.73 0.96
N TYR A 119 -4.20 -18.54 0.57
CA TYR A 119 -3.35 -17.37 0.30
C TYR A 119 -3.10 -16.52 1.54
N PHE A 120 -3.87 -16.72 2.60
CA PHE A 120 -3.72 -16.00 3.86
C PHE A 120 -3.44 -16.99 5.00
N LYS A 121 -2.87 -16.47 6.09
CA LYS A 121 -2.69 -17.23 7.34
C LYS A 121 -4.03 -17.29 8.10
N ARG A 122 -3.98 -17.45 9.40
CA ARG A 122 -5.17 -17.54 10.26
C ARG A 122 -5.92 -16.21 10.43
N ASP A 123 -5.38 -15.13 9.93
CA ASP A 123 -5.98 -13.80 9.94
C ASP A 123 -6.22 -13.31 8.49
N HIS A 124 -6.87 -12.17 8.37
CA HIS A 124 -7.21 -11.57 7.08
C HIS A 124 -6.13 -10.65 6.51
N THR A 125 -4.97 -10.54 7.15
CA THR A 125 -3.92 -9.57 6.79
C THR A 125 -2.63 -10.25 6.32
N HIS A 126 -2.17 -11.26 7.05
CA HIS A 126 -0.89 -11.90 6.77
C HIS A 126 -1.03 -13.00 5.71
N THR A 127 -0.23 -12.88 4.68
CA THR A 127 -0.23 -13.87 3.58
C THR A 127 0.52 -15.13 3.96
N SER A 128 0.06 -16.27 3.41
CA SER A 128 0.80 -17.52 3.38
C SER A 128 1.97 -17.44 2.38
N LEU A 129 2.78 -18.49 2.28
CA LEU A 129 3.79 -18.57 1.21
C LEU A 129 3.16 -18.51 -0.19
N LYS A 130 1.99 -19.12 -0.38
CA LYS A 130 1.24 -19.07 -1.63
C LYS A 130 0.77 -17.65 -1.94
N GLY A 131 0.26 -16.93 -0.94
CA GLY A 131 -0.13 -15.52 -1.06
C GLY A 131 1.06 -14.59 -1.31
N ALA A 132 2.20 -14.84 -0.69
CA ALA A 132 3.41 -14.07 -0.95
C ALA A 132 3.90 -14.24 -2.40
N ARG A 133 3.83 -15.46 -2.94
CA ARG A 133 4.14 -15.74 -4.36
C ARG A 133 3.15 -15.03 -5.29
N LEU A 134 1.88 -15.03 -4.97
CA LEU A 134 0.86 -14.30 -5.74
C LEU A 134 1.16 -12.79 -5.77
N ASN A 135 1.50 -12.21 -4.62
CA ASN A 135 1.87 -10.80 -4.54
C ASN A 135 3.14 -10.50 -5.38
N ALA A 136 4.16 -11.35 -5.27
CA ALA A 136 5.38 -11.20 -6.07
C ALA A 136 5.10 -11.27 -7.58
N GLN A 137 4.26 -12.22 -8.02
CA GLN A 137 3.84 -12.31 -9.41
C GLN A 137 3.04 -11.05 -9.83
N SER A 138 2.19 -10.54 -8.96
CA SER A 138 1.43 -9.32 -9.23
C SER A 138 2.32 -8.09 -9.38
N ILE A 139 3.42 -8.02 -8.62
CA ILE A 139 4.44 -6.97 -8.79
C ILE A 139 5.13 -7.11 -10.16
N VAL A 140 5.55 -8.32 -10.54
CA VAL A 140 6.15 -8.57 -11.86
C VAL A 140 5.20 -8.16 -12.99
N ASP A 141 3.93 -8.52 -12.89
CA ASP A 141 2.91 -8.14 -13.87
C ASP A 141 2.71 -6.62 -13.92
N GLY A 142 2.74 -5.96 -12.76
CA GLY A 142 2.68 -4.50 -12.67
C GLY A 142 3.90 -3.82 -13.29
N VAL A 143 5.12 -4.33 -13.05
CA VAL A 143 6.35 -3.79 -13.67
C VAL A 143 6.30 -3.92 -15.20
N ARG A 144 5.73 -4.99 -15.73
CA ARG A 144 5.56 -5.15 -17.19
C ARG A 144 4.63 -4.12 -17.81
N GLN A 145 3.74 -3.53 -17.04
CA GLN A 145 2.74 -2.54 -17.49
C GLN A 145 3.24 -1.09 -17.42
N ILE A 146 4.31 -0.82 -16.68
CA ILE A 146 4.89 0.52 -16.55
C ILE A 146 6.19 0.66 -17.35
N ASP A 147 6.49 1.87 -17.80
CA ASP A 147 7.74 2.15 -18.51
C ASP A 147 8.84 2.55 -17.54
N CYS A 148 9.38 1.56 -16.83
CA CYS A 148 10.49 1.77 -15.88
C CYS A 148 11.71 0.91 -16.25
N PRO A 149 12.93 1.33 -15.88
CA PRO A 149 14.16 0.60 -16.21
C PRO A 149 14.17 -0.86 -15.74
N LEU A 150 13.49 -1.18 -14.63
CA LEU A 150 13.41 -2.53 -14.08
C LEU A 150 12.76 -3.52 -15.07
N LYS A 151 11.87 -3.04 -15.96
CA LYS A 151 11.21 -3.87 -16.95
C LYS A 151 12.19 -4.67 -17.83
N ASN A 152 13.36 -4.10 -18.12
CA ASN A 152 14.39 -4.73 -18.95
C ASN A 152 15.07 -5.93 -18.28
N TYR A 153 14.90 -6.10 -16.97
CA TYR A 153 15.51 -7.18 -16.19
C TYR A 153 14.50 -8.30 -15.82
N ILE A 154 13.23 -8.14 -16.18
CA ILE A 154 12.19 -9.15 -15.93
C ILE A 154 12.12 -10.08 -17.14
N LYS A 155 12.41 -11.34 -16.90
CA LYS A 155 12.31 -12.43 -17.88
C LYS A 155 10.86 -12.92 -18.03
#